data_94f43d2b63a82523f246e1562124cc8b
#
_entry.id   94f43d2b63a82523f246e1562124cc8b
#
_cell.length_a   1.000
_cell.length_b   1.000
_cell.length_c   1.000
_cell.angle_alpha   90.00
_cell.angle_beta   90.00
_cell.angle_gamma   90.00
#
_symmetry.space_group_name_H-M   'P 1'
#
loop_
_entity.id
_entity.type
_entity.pdbx_description
1 polymer ?
#
loop_
_entity_poly.entity_id
_entity_poly.type
_entity_poly.pdbx_seq_one_letter_code
_entity_poly.pdbx_strand_id
1 'polypeptide(L)'
;MGLDRIGIVFGMEESFPPALVERVNRLGVTGVTAEFVNIGAVRMDEPARYKVIVDRISHDMPFYRAFLKNAALTGTQIINNPFWWSADDKFFNYTLAEKLGVAVPPTVIVPHKKYPEGTTDRSMRNLEYPLDWDGVFSYVGEHGFLKPVDGGGWRDV
;
A
#
# COMPACT_ATOMS: atom_id res chain seq x y z
N MET A 1 33.00 5.10 10.27
CA MET A 1 31.57 4.74 10.30
C MET A 1 30.94 5.32 9.05
N GLY A 2 30.20 4.52 8.28
CA GLY A 2 29.49 5.00 7.09
C GLY A 2 28.35 5.95 7.44
N LEU A 3 27.96 6.80 6.49
CA LEU A 3 26.80 7.68 6.61
C LEU A 3 25.51 6.86 6.37
N ASP A 4 24.65 6.74 7.38
CA ASP A 4 23.33 6.13 7.24
C ASP A 4 22.36 7.13 6.58
N ARG A 5 21.97 6.85 5.35
CA ARG A 5 21.05 7.70 4.57
C ARG A 5 19.61 7.21 4.71
N ILE A 6 18.73 8.15 5.01
CA ILE A 6 17.27 7.96 5.00
C ILE A 6 16.74 8.64 3.75
N GLY A 7 16.14 7.85 2.84
CA GLY A 7 15.52 8.35 1.63
C GLY A 7 14.01 8.53 1.82
N ILE A 8 13.39 9.46 1.08
CA ILE A 8 11.96 9.54 0.94
C ILE A 8 11.57 9.56 -0.54
N VAL A 9 10.69 8.63 -0.94
CA VAL A 9 10.07 8.58 -2.28
C VAL A 9 8.65 9.08 -2.15
N PHE A 10 8.29 10.12 -2.90
CA PHE A 10 6.99 10.76 -2.81
C PHE A 10 6.56 11.34 -4.17
N GLY A 11 5.29 11.73 -4.27
CA GLY A 11 4.70 12.33 -5.46
C GLY A 11 4.25 13.77 -5.22
N MET A 12 2.93 14.00 -5.33
CA MET A 12 2.34 15.34 -5.21
C MET A 12 2.20 15.85 -3.76
N GLU A 13 2.69 15.13 -2.78
CA GLU A 13 2.62 15.52 -1.37
C GLU A 13 3.71 16.56 -1.05
N GLU A 14 3.30 17.79 -0.73
CA GLU A 14 4.22 18.91 -0.56
C GLU A 14 4.52 19.28 0.91
N SER A 15 3.83 18.68 1.87
CA SER A 15 3.96 19.04 3.29
C SER A 15 4.82 18.07 4.08
N PHE A 16 4.42 16.81 4.18
CA PHE A 16 5.09 15.82 5.02
C PHE A 16 6.51 15.48 4.55
N PRO A 17 6.80 15.22 3.25
CA PRO A 17 8.14 14.82 2.82
C PRO A 17 9.22 15.86 3.15
N PRO A 18 9.05 17.17 2.84
CA PRO A 18 10.02 18.20 3.23
C PRO A 18 10.16 18.32 4.74
N ALA A 19 9.05 18.29 5.48
CA ALA A 19 9.06 18.40 6.93
C ALA A 19 9.80 17.23 7.60
N LEU A 20 9.66 16.02 7.07
CA LEU A 20 10.38 14.85 7.55
C LEU A 20 11.90 15.00 7.34
N VAL A 21 12.32 15.35 6.13
CA VAL A 21 13.73 15.55 5.80
C VAL A 21 14.35 16.64 6.69
N GLU A 22 13.68 17.79 6.80
CA GLU A 22 14.12 18.88 7.66
C GLU A 22 14.21 18.44 9.13
N ARG A 23 13.18 17.74 9.64
CA ARG A 23 13.15 17.29 11.04
C ARG A 23 14.25 16.32 11.36
N VAL A 24 14.50 15.32 10.50
CA VAL A 24 15.58 14.34 10.70
C VAL A 24 16.92 15.02 10.70
N ASN A 25 17.21 15.90 9.73
CA ASN A 25 18.49 16.59 9.64
C ASN A 25 18.70 17.56 10.80
N ARG A 26 17.65 18.23 11.29
CA ARG A 26 17.71 19.13 12.44
C ARG A 26 18.00 18.40 13.76
N LEU A 27 17.66 17.11 13.88
CA LEU A 27 18.01 16.30 15.06
C LEU A 27 19.53 16.15 15.26
N GLY A 28 20.33 16.36 14.20
CA GLY A 28 21.78 16.37 14.27
C GLY A 28 22.40 15.03 14.73
N VAL A 29 21.73 13.91 14.47
CA VAL A 29 22.26 12.60 14.85
C VAL A 29 23.51 12.30 14.04
N THR A 30 24.62 12.11 14.72
CA THR A 30 25.92 11.86 14.08
C THR A 30 25.85 10.63 13.16
N GLY A 31 26.24 10.80 11.91
CA GLY A 31 26.27 9.72 10.91
C GLY A 31 24.89 9.44 10.27
N VAL A 32 23.87 10.25 10.52
CA VAL A 32 22.54 10.10 9.90
C VAL A 32 22.18 11.33 9.09
N THR A 33 21.64 11.13 7.87
CA THR A 33 21.09 12.20 7.04
C THR A 33 19.83 11.73 6.32
N ALA A 34 18.91 12.66 6.06
CA ALA A 34 17.71 12.41 5.25
C ALA A 34 17.74 13.24 3.97
N GLU A 35 17.26 12.67 2.88
CA GLU A 35 17.22 13.32 1.57
C GLU A 35 16.06 12.78 0.72
N PHE A 36 15.70 13.50 -0.33
CA PHE A 36 14.78 12.98 -1.35
C PHE A 36 15.50 11.95 -2.22
N VAL A 37 14.83 10.84 -2.49
CA VAL A 37 15.40 9.78 -3.32
C VAL A 37 15.38 10.22 -4.78
N ASN A 38 16.53 10.08 -5.44
CA ASN A 38 16.69 10.29 -6.88
C ASN A 38 17.00 8.94 -7.52
N ILE A 39 16.17 8.53 -8.49
CA ILE A 39 16.21 7.19 -9.09
C ILE A 39 16.38 7.32 -10.61
N GLY A 40 17.46 6.81 -11.12
CA GLY A 40 17.68 6.62 -12.56
C GLY A 40 17.36 5.18 -13.00
N ALA A 41 18.10 4.67 -13.98
CA ALA A 41 18.05 3.25 -14.31
C ALA A 41 18.62 2.41 -13.14
N VAL A 42 17.98 1.29 -12.85
CA VAL A 42 18.31 0.43 -11.72
C VAL A 42 18.67 -0.97 -12.22
N ARG A 43 19.83 -1.49 -11.79
CA ARG A 43 20.25 -2.87 -12.06
C ARG A 43 19.78 -3.79 -10.93
N MET A 44 19.49 -5.03 -11.26
CA MET A 44 18.99 -6.03 -10.30
C MET A 44 19.95 -6.29 -9.13
N ASP A 45 21.24 -6.21 -9.39
CA ASP A 45 22.31 -6.49 -8.44
C ASP A 45 22.85 -5.25 -7.71
N GLU A 46 22.28 -4.07 -7.96
CA GLU A 46 22.74 -2.82 -7.41
C GLU A 46 21.97 -2.48 -6.11
N PRO A 47 22.63 -2.49 -4.95
CA PRO A 47 22.03 -2.06 -3.70
C PRO A 47 21.65 -0.58 -3.74
N ALA A 48 20.50 -0.25 -3.17
CA ALA A 48 20.17 1.15 -2.94
C ALA A 48 21.13 1.76 -1.89
N ARG A 49 21.53 3.01 -2.10
CA ARG A 49 22.45 3.72 -1.20
C ARG A 49 21.83 4.20 0.11
N TYR A 50 20.62 3.74 0.42
CA TYR A 50 19.86 4.15 1.59
C TYR A 50 19.77 3.01 2.60
N LYS A 51 19.91 3.35 3.87
CA LYS A 51 19.64 2.42 4.99
C LYS A 51 18.14 2.20 5.16
N VAL A 52 17.38 3.29 5.04
CA VAL A 52 15.93 3.30 5.14
C VAL A 52 15.37 4.12 3.99
N ILE A 53 14.26 3.68 3.40
CA ILE A 53 13.45 4.49 2.48
C ILE A 53 12.02 4.56 3.01
N VAL A 54 11.48 5.77 3.11
CA VAL A 54 10.07 6.03 3.38
C VAL A 54 9.34 6.16 2.05
N ASP A 55 8.39 5.26 1.81
CA ASP A 55 7.58 5.21 0.59
C ASP A 55 6.23 5.92 0.79
N ARG A 56 5.95 6.87 -0.11
CA ARG A 56 4.71 7.65 -0.12
C ARG A 56 4.00 7.67 -1.47
N ILE A 57 4.47 6.85 -2.46
CA ILE A 57 3.98 6.95 -3.85
C ILE A 57 3.95 5.62 -4.62
N SER A 58 4.58 4.55 -4.15
CA SER A 58 4.74 3.34 -4.97
C SER A 58 3.41 2.62 -5.24
N HIS A 59 2.36 2.93 -4.50
CA HIS A 59 0.99 2.47 -4.78
C HIS A 59 0.48 2.95 -6.14
N ASP A 60 0.88 4.16 -6.58
CA ASP A 60 0.48 4.73 -7.88
C ASP A 60 1.50 4.45 -8.99
N MET A 61 2.78 4.24 -8.62
CA MET A 61 3.88 4.20 -9.58
C MET A 61 4.59 2.84 -9.62
N PRO A 62 4.28 1.98 -10.60
CA PRO A 62 4.89 0.63 -10.71
C PRO A 62 6.41 0.64 -10.77
N PHE A 63 7.03 1.64 -11.39
CA PHE A 63 8.49 1.79 -11.44
C PHE A 63 9.09 1.96 -10.03
N TYR A 64 8.51 2.84 -9.20
CA TYR A 64 8.97 3.02 -7.82
C TYR A 64 8.78 1.77 -7.00
N ARG A 65 7.67 1.08 -7.18
CA ARG A 65 7.41 -0.20 -6.49
C ARG A 65 8.44 -1.28 -6.85
N ALA A 66 8.82 -1.38 -8.13
CA ALA A 66 9.86 -2.30 -8.57
C ALA A 66 11.23 -1.96 -7.95
N PHE A 67 11.61 -0.68 -7.96
CA PHE A 67 12.82 -0.19 -7.30
C PHE A 67 12.83 -0.51 -5.80
N LEU A 68 11.74 -0.21 -5.08
CA LEU A 68 11.67 -0.44 -3.64
C LEU A 68 11.71 -1.93 -3.27
N LYS A 69 11.13 -2.80 -4.10
CA LYS A 69 11.26 -4.26 -3.93
C LYS A 69 12.70 -4.72 -4.10
N ASN A 70 13.40 -4.23 -5.13
CA ASN A 70 14.82 -4.53 -5.31
C ASN A 70 15.66 -3.98 -4.13
N ALA A 71 15.42 -2.75 -3.71
CA ALA A 71 16.09 -2.15 -2.56
C ALA A 71 15.88 -2.96 -1.27
N ALA A 72 14.66 -3.45 -1.03
CA ALA A 72 14.36 -4.30 0.13
C ALA A 72 15.13 -5.64 0.07
N LEU A 73 15.19 -6.27 -1.10
CA LEU A 73 15.94 -7.53 -1.31
C LEU A 73 17.45 -7.34 -1.15
N THR A 74 17.97 -6.14 -1.41
CA THR A 74 19.39 -5.80 -1.27
C THR A 74 19.74 -5.15 0.08
N GLY A 75 18.81 -5.18 1.05
CA GLY A 75 19.07 -4.84 2.44
C GLY A 75 18.61 -3.47 2.93
N THR A 76 17.93 -2.68 2.10
CA THR A 76 17.31 -1.42 2.53
C THR A 76 16.01 -1.70 3.29
N GLN A 77 15.83 -1.07 4.44
CA GLN A 77 14.55 -1.11 5.15
C GLN A 77 13.53 -0.18 4.49
N ILE A 78 12.39 -0.71 4.07
CA ILE A 78 11.34 0.10 3.45
C ILE A 78 10.18 0.31 4.43
N ILE A 79 9.86 1.56 4.69
CA ILE A 79 8.66 1.97 5.46
C ILE A 79 7.56 2.29 4.46
N ASN A 80 6.44 1.67 4.66
CA ASN A 80 5.41 1.15 3.80
C ASN A 80 5.98 0.07 2.88
N ASN A 81 5.89 -1.15 3.38
CA ASN A 81 6.51 -2.32 2.74
C ASN A 81 5.93 -2.55 1.34
N PRO A 82 6.76 -2.53 0.27
CA PRO A 82 6.29 -2.59 -1.11
C PRO A 82 5.74 -3.98 -1.52
N PHE A 83 5.99 -5.01 -0.72
CA PHE A 83 5.40 -6.34 -0.91
C PHE A 83 3.98 -6.43 -0.36
N TRP A 84 3.62 -5.53 0.56
CA TRP A 84 2.31 -5.41 1.15
C TRP A 84 1.51 -4.27 0.50
N TRP A 85 1.54 -4.26 -0.81
CA TRP A 85 0.83 -3.27 -1.60
C TRP A 85 -0.68 -3.54 -1.59
N SER A 86 -1.31 -3.27 -0.49
CA SER A 86 -2.74 -3.45 -0.25
C SER A 86 -3.31 -2.33 0.63
N ALA A 87 -2.67 -1.15 0.61
CA ALA A 87 -3.14 0.00 1.40
C ALA A 87 -4.59 0.38 1.06
N ASP A 88 -5.01 0.19 -0.20
CA ASP A 88 -6.35 0.45 -0.69
C ASP A 88 -7.27 -0.78 -0.66
N ASP A 89 -6.74 -1.96 -0.33
CA ASP A 89 -7.53 -3.17 -0.11
C ASP A 89 -8.21 -3.10 1.26
N LYS A 90 -9.42 -2.59 1.26
CA LYS A 90 -10.21 -2.37 2.49
C LYS A 90 -10.54 -3.68 3.21
N PHE A 91 -10.83 -4.73 2.44
CA PHE A 91 -11.19 -6.02 3.02
C PHE A 91 -9.99 -6.67 3.72
N PHE A 92 -8.82 -6.66 3.07
CA PHE A 92 -7.57 -7.13 3.69
C PHE A 92 -7.25 -6.36 4.97
N ASN A 93 -7.32 -5.02 4.93
CA ASN A 93 -7.02 -4.18 6.09
C ASN A 93 -7.96 -4.44 7.26
N TYR A 94 -9.26 -4.64 7.01
CA TYR A 94 -10.22 -4.96 8.07
C TYR A 94 -9.99 -6.37 8.63
N THR A 95 -9.73 -7.36 7.76
CA THR A 95 -9.41 -8.72 8.20
C THR A 95 -8.13 -8.76 9.06
N LEU A 96 -7.10 -8.00 8.66
CA LEU A 96 -5.87 -7.89 9.45
C LEU A 96 -6.11 -7.19 10.79
N ALA A 97 -6.87 -6.09 10.79
CA ALA A 97 -7.20 -5.35 12.02
C ALA A 97 -7.98 -6.22 13.00
N GLU A 98 -9.00 -6.95 12.54
CA GLU A 98 -9.76 -7.91 13.34
C GLU A 98 -8.85 -9.00 13.93
N LYS A 99 -7.98 -9.58 13.11
CA LYS A 99 -7.00 -10.59 13.55
C LYS A 99 -6.05 -10.06 14.62
N LEU A 100 -5.75 -8.76 14.62
CA LEU A 100 -4.92 -8.09 15.60
C LEU A 100 -5.71 -7.60 16.83
N GLY A 101 -7.01 -7.88 16.91
CA GLY A 101 -7.88 -7.48 18.03
C GLY A 101 -8.35 -6.03 17.97
N VAL A 102 -8.19 -5.35 16.83
CA VAL A 102 -8.72 -4.01 16.61
C VAL A 102 -10.17 -4.11 16.15
N ALA A 103 -11.07 -3.37 16.80
CA ALA A 103 -12.47 -3.36 16.45
C ALA A 103 -12.69 -2.76 15.05
N VAL A 104 -13.37 -3.52 14.20
CA VAL A 104 -13.76 -3.11 12.83
C VAL A 104 -15.23 -3.46 12.59
N PRO A 105 -15.91 -2.76 11.69
CA PRO A 105 -17.28 -3.11 11.33
C PRO A 105 -17.32 -4.47 10.62
N PRO A 106 -18.37 -5.29 10.83
CA PRO A 106 -18.58 -6.51 10.06
C PRO A 106 -18.55 -6.21 8.57
N THR A 107 -17.72 -6.92 7.82
CA THR A 107 -17.47 -6.61 6.41
C THR A 107 -17.53 -7.89 5.59
N VAL A 108 -18.24 -7.84 4.47
CA VAL A 108 -18.34 -8.94 3.50
C VAL A 108 -17.82 -8.45 2.17
N ILE A 109 -16.93 -9.23 1.55
CA ILE A 109 -16.56 -9.01 0.15
C ILE A 109 -17.54 -9.75 -0.75
N VAL A 110 -18.06 -9.08 -1.77
CA VAL A 110 -18.97 -9.67 -2.74
C VAL A 110 -18.32 -9.75 -4.11
N PRO A 111 -18.55 -10.82 -4.90
CA PRO A 111 -17.98 -10.97 -6.23
C PRO A 111 -18.49 -9.92 -7.21
N HIS A 112 -17.73 -9.70 -8.28
CA HIS A 112 -18.10 -8.80 -9.36
C HIS A 112 -19.40 -9.24 -10.06
N LYS A 113 -20.29 -8.29 -10.34
CA LYS A 113 -21.44 -8.51 -11.20
C LYS A 113 -21.10 -8.37 -12.69
N LYS A 114 -20.17 -7.49 -13.02
CA LYS A 114 -19.66 -7.27 -14.39
C LYS A 114 -18.26 -7.84 -14.51
N TYR A 115 -17.92 -8.32 -15.69
CA TYR A 115 -16.57 -8.78 -15.97
C TYR A 115 -15.60 -7.59 -15.98
N PRO A 116 -14.49 -7.65 -15.24
CA PRO A 116 -13.42 -6.70 -15.39
C PRO A 116 -12.90 -6.69 -16.83
N GLU A 117 -12.35 -5.56 -17.26
CA GLU A 117 -11.79 -5.43 -18.61
C GLU A 117 -10.74 -6.51 -18.88
N GLY A 118 -10.81 -7.11 -20.07
CA GLY A 118 -9.92 -8.20 -20.46
C GLY A 118 -10.25 -9.58 -19.87
N THR A 119 -11.40 -9.72 -19.16
CA THR A 119 -11.87 -10.99 -18.62
C THR A 119 -13.13 -11.53 -19.32
N THR A 120 -13.44 -12.79 -19.11
CA THR A 120 -14.62 -13.48 -19.65
C THR A 120 -15.30 -14.29 -18.55
N ASP A 121 -16.42 -14.91 -18.88
CA ASP A 121 -17.10 -15.90 -18.02
C ASP A 121 -16.18 -17.02 -17.52
N ARG A 122 -15.23 -17.45 -18.37
CA ARG A 122 -14.23 -18.45 -17.97
C ARG A 122 -13.29 -17.96 -16.88
N SER A 123 -12.98 -16.67 -16.86
CA SER A 123 -12.16 -16.07 -15.82
C SER A 123 -12.87 -16.03 -14.48
N MET A 124 -14.19 -16.02 -14.48
CA MET A 124 -15.05 -15.89 -13.29
C MET A 124 -15.77 -17.19 -12.90
N ARG A 125 -15.42 -18.31 -13.52
CA ARG A 125 -16.08 -19.61 -13.29
C ARG A 125 -15.98 -20.17 -11.86
N ASN A 126 -15.12 -19.58 -11.03
CA ASN A 126 -14.96 -19.98 -9.63
C ASN A 126 -15.86 -19.16 -8.68
N LEU A 127 -16.64 -18.21 -9.20
CA LEU A 127 -17.57 -17.42 -8.40
C LEU A 127 -18.89 -18.15 -8.32
N GLU A 128 -19.52 -18.09 -7.15
CA GLU A 128 -20.81 -18.71 -6.89
C GLU A 128 -21.94 -17.68 -7.00
N TYR A 129 -22.99 -18.05 -7.73
CA TYR A 129 -24.20 -17.26 -7.88
C TYR A 129 -25.44 -18.16 -7.84
N PRO A 130 -26.60 -17.70 -7.33
CA PRO A 130 -26.85 -16.37 -6.74
C PRO A 130 -26.17 -16.22 -5.38
N LEU A 131 -25.88 -14.96 -5.00
CA LEU A 131 -25.31 -14.65 -3.68
C LEU A 131 -26.36 -14.89 -2.59
N ASP A 132 -25.92 -15.41 -1.45
CA ASP A 132 -26.74 -15.51 -0.22
C ASP A 132 -26.85 -14.13 0.45
N TRP A 133 -27.75 -13.30 -0.05
CA TRP A 133 -28.00 -11.97 0.50
C TRP A 133 -28.56 -12.00 1.91
N ASP A 134 -29.35 -13.01 2.27
CA ASP A 134 -29.91 -13.15 3.62
C ASP A 134 -28.77 -13.39 4.63
N GLY A 135 -27.82 -14.24 4.30
CA GLY A 135 -26.61 -14.44 5.08
C GLY A 135 -25.76 -13.18 5.19
N VAL A 136 -25.59 -12.45 4.09
CA VAL A 136 -24.85 -11.17 4.09
C VAL A 136 -25.50 -10.16 5.04
N PHE A 137 -26.81 -9.90 4.91
CA PHE A 137 -27.51 -8.94 5.76
C PHE A 137 -27.62 -9.38 7.21
N SER A 138 -27.72 -10.68 7.47
CA SER A 138 -27.67 -11.22 8.83
C SER A 138 -26.34 -10.93 9.52
N TYR A 139 -25.24 -10.90 8.78
CA TYR A 139 -23.90 -10.66 9.30
C TYR A 139 -23.56 -9.18 9.42
N VAL A 140 -23.84 -8.35 8.39
CA VAL A 140 -23.48 -6.92 8.40
C VAL A 140 -24.56 -6.04 9.04
N GLY A 141 -25.78 -6.51 9.20
CA GLY A 141 -26.94 -5.76 9.68
C GLY A 141 -27.76 -5.16 8.53
N GLU A 142 -28.91 -4.53 8.91
CA GLU A 142 -29.88 -3.98 7.93
C GLU A 142 -29.34 -2.74 7.19
N HIS A 143 -28.37 -2.04 7.77
CA HIS A 143 -27.79 -0.84 7.20
C HIS A 143 -26.27 -0.99 7.05
N GLY A 144 -25.75 -0.72 5.86
CA GLY A 144 -24.34 -0.84 5.56
C GLY A 144 -23.89 0.11 4.48
N PHE A 145 -22.57 0.15 4.25
CA PHE A 145 -21.97 0.90 3.17
C PHE A 145 -21.45 -0.06 2.11
N LEU A 146 -21.87 0.13 0.86
CA LEU A 146 -21.28 -0.55 -0.27
C LEU A 146 -20.11 0.29 -0.79
N LYS A 147 -18.94 -0.33 -0.91
CA LYS A 147 -17.71 0.37 -1.34
C LYS A 147 -17.00 -0.45 -2.41
N PRO A 148 -16.30 0.19 -3.36
CA PRO A 148 -15.37 -0.53 -4.23
C PRO A 148 -14.33 -1.28 -3.38
N VAL A 149 -13.90 -2.45 -3.87
CA VAL A 149 -12.91 -3.29 -3.19
C VAL A 149 -11.54 -2.60 -3.12
N ASP A 150 -11.21 -1.85 -4.14
CA ASP A 150 -10.00 -1.05 -4.29
C ASP A 150 -10.32 0.44 -4.42
N GLY A 151 -9.28 1.28 -4.42
CA GLY A 151 -9.43 2.73 -4.53
C GLY A 151 -9.75 3.44 -3.22
N GLY A 152 -9.57 4.75 -3.24
CA GLY A 152 -9.74 5.65 -2.10
C GLY A 152 -10.52 6.91 -2.44
N GLY A 153 -10.52 7.90 -1.52
CA GLY A 153 -11.07 9.22 -1.77
C GLY A 153 -12.59 9.31 -1.78
N TRP A 154 -13.30 8.35 -1.20
CA TRP A 154 -14.78 8.33 -1.10
C TRP A 154 -15.49 8.36 -2.46
N ARG A 155 -14.86 7.84 -3.51
CA ARG A 155 -15.47 7.70 -4.81
C ARG A 155 -16.35 6.45 -4.82
N ASP A 156 -17.53 6.56 -5.42
CA ASP A 156 -18.49 5.46 -5.63
C ASP A 156 -18.93 4.73 -4.34
N VAL A 157 -19.05 5.47 -3.24
CA VAL A 157 -19.53 4.98 -1.93
C VAL A 157 -21.00 5.32 -1.73
#